data_e9244152affc6606e7113dc3a5f28917
#
_entry.id   e9244152affc6606e7113dc3a5f28917
#
_cell.length_a   1.000
_cell.length_b   1.000
_cell.length_c   1.000
_cell.angle_alpha   90.00
_cell.angle_beta   90.00
_cell.angle_gamma   90.00
#
_symmetry.space_group_name_H-M   'P 1'
#
loop_
_entity.id
_entity.type
_entity.pdbx_description
1 polymer ?
#
loop_
_entity_poly.entity_id
_entity_poly.type
_entity_poly.pdbx_seq_one_letter_code
_entity_poly.pdbx_strand_id
1 'polypeptide(L)'
;DASAGSTDVFGFQGQGSYSWTGDFAGKVWAGFFQQEVTGLAGSDEDATAFEVGVSTSIYNINLVAYGYSGEGVGTTALLRDGFDATGKMRDSDGGYVQATYVIPTGTKLGVSYGISKLDDNAADAGDSLVKENEMLTIGAYHPLTKHLNLVAEYSQVTAESHLSTQGDAESDIFSVGAILFF
;
A
#
# COMPACT_ATOMS: atom_id res chain seq x y z
N ASP A 1 2.38 -7.50 -23.68
CA ASP A 1 1.94 -7.62 -22.27
C ASP A 1 0.94 -8.76 -22.18
N ALA A 2 1.42 -9.95 -21.79
CA ALA A 2 0.59 -11.12 -21.57
C ALA A 2 -0.32 -11.01 -20.31
N SER A 3 -0.17 -9.94 -19.55
CA SER A 3 -0.95 -9.61 -18.35
C SER A 3 -2.23 -8.82 -18.65
N ALA A 4 -2.62 -8.66 -19.91
CA ALA A 4 -3.84 -7.96 -20.29
C ALA A 4 -5.06 -8.90 -20.23
N GLY A 5 -5.39 -9.36 -19.03
CA GLY A 5 -6.68 -9.97 -18.75
C GLY A 5 -7.81 -8.92 -18.74
N SER A 6 -9.06 -9.38 -18.82
CA SER A 6 -10.27 -8.56 -18.67
C SER A 6 -10.90 -8.80 -17.29
N THR A 7 -11.55 -7.78 -16.75
CA THR A 7 -12.31 -7.84 -15.50
C THR A 7 -13.80 -7.64 -15.77
N ASP A 8 -14.35 -8.37 -16.74
CA ASP A 8 -15.74 -8.21 -17.18
C ASP A 8 -16.76 -8.79 -16.18
N VAL A 9 -16.30 -9.52 -15.17
CA VAL A 9 -17.10 -10.12 -14.11
C VAL A 9 -17.08 -9.24 -12.85
N PHE A 10 -18.16 -9.25 -12.08
CA PHE A 10 -18.25 -8.50 -10.84
C PHE A 10 -17.23 -9.00 -9.81
N GLY A 11 -16.42 -8.10 -9.28
CA GLY A 11 -15.58 -8.34 -8.10
C GLY A 11 -16.34 -8.10 -6.80
N PHE A 12 -15.85 -8.69 -5.73
CA PHE A 12 -16.38 -8.54 -4.39
C PHE A 12 -15.32 -7.97 -3.46
N GLN A 13 -15.73 -6.97 -2.66
CA GLN A 13 -14.90 -6.39 -1.63
C GLN A 13 -15.73 -6.20 -0.37
N GLY A 14 -15.15 -6.52 0.78
CA GLY A 14 -15.79 -6.32 2.07
C GLY A 14 -14.79 -5.93 3.14
N GLN A 15 -15.19 -5.04 4.05
CA GLN A 15 -14.38 -4.66 5.20
C GLN A 15 -15.27 -4.53 6.43
N GLY A 16 -14.82 -5.13 7.54
CA GLY A 16 -15.40 -4.95 8.87
C GLY A 16 -14.44 -4.16 9.76
N SER A 17 -14.97 -3.36 10.68
CA SER A 17 -14.14 -2.67 11.66
C SER A 17 -14.83 -2.55 13.01
N TYR A 18 -14.01 -2.49 14.06
CA TYR A 18 -14.43 -2.23 15.43
C TYR A 18 -13.61 -1.09 16.01
N SER A 19 -14.29 -0.12 16.63
CA SER A 19 -13.65 1.04 17.25
C SER A 19 -14.01 1.09 18.74
N TRP A 20 -13.05 1.52 19.55
CA TRP A 20 -13.25 1.75 20.98
C TRP A 20 -12.76 3.13 21.38
N THR A 21 -13.28 3.62 22.50
CA THR A 21 -12.95 4.93 23.07
C THR A 21 -12.36 4.74 24.47
N GLY A 22 -11.77 5.80 25.01
CA GLY A 22 -11.12 5.81 26.33
C GLY A 22 -9.74 6.43 26.25
N ASP A 23 -8.93 6.23 27.27
CA ASP A 23 -7.56 6.75 27.34
C ASP A 23 -6.66 6.19 26.24
N PHE A 24 -7.02 5.01 25.74
CA PHE A 24 -6.41 4.31 24.60
C PHE A 24 -7.50 4.09 23.52
N ALA A 25 -7.95 5.17 22.90
CA ALA A 25 -8.89 5.04 21.79
C ALA A 25 -8.23 4.34 20.58
N GLY A 26 -9.01 3.53 19.87
CA GLY A 26 -8.46 2.81 18.74
C GLY A 26 -9.50 2.21 17.81
N LYS A 27 -9.00 1.60 16.75
CA LYS A 27 -9.77 0.90 15.73
C LYS A 27 -8.97 -0.29 15.23
N VAL A 28 -9.64 -1.42 15.03
CA VAL A 28 -9.14 -2.55 14.24
C VAL A 28 -10.04 -2.72 13.03
N TRP A 29 -9.49 -3.18 11.93
CA TRP A 29 -10.26 -3.55 10.74
C TRP A 29 -9.65 -4.75 10.06
N ALA A 30 -10.48 -5.49 9.34
CA ALA A 30 -10.08 -6.56 8.46
C ALA A 30 -10.96 -6.51 7.21
N GLY A 31 -10.38 -6.81 6.07
CA GLY A 31 -11.06 -6.78 4.79
C GLY A 31 -10.63 -7.92 3.89
N PHE A 32 -11.41 -8.13 2.84
CA PHE A 32 -11.11 -9.07 1.78
C PHE A 32 -11.48 -8.46 0.42
N PHE A 33 -10.82 -8.95 -0.60
CA PHE A 33 -11.04 -8.61 -2.00
C PHE A 33 -11.01 -9.90 -2.83
N GLN A 34 -11.88 -9.98 -3.85
CA GLN A 34 -11.88 -11.03 -4.86
C GLN A 34 -12.31 -10.44 -6.21
N GLN A 35 -11.57 -10.73 -7.27
CA GLN A 35 -11.86 -10.33 -8.63
C GLN A 35 -11.45 -11.43 -9.60
N GLU A 36 -12.40 -11.95 -10.37
CA GLU A 36 -12.09 -12.82 -11.49
C GLU A 36 -11.41 -12.01 -12.62
N VAL A 37 -10.30 -12.52 -13.12
CA VAL A 37 -9.55 -11.97 -14.26
C VAL A 37 -9.60 -13.00 -15.37
N THR A 38 -10.20 -12.65 -16.50
CA THR A 38 -10.47 -13.54 -17.63
C THR A 38 -9.48 -13.28 -18.77
N GLY A 39 -9.28 -14.30 -19.62
CA GLY A 39 -8.47 -14.17 -20.84
C GLY A 39 -6.96 -14.24 -20.63
N LEU A 40 -6.50 -14.63 -19.46
CA LEU A 40 -5.09 -14.82 -19.15
C LEU A 40 -4.57 -16.11 -19.78
N ALA A 41 -3.82 -16.01 -20.89
CA ALA A 41 -3.23 -17.16 -21.58
C ALA A 41 -4.20 -18.34 -21.81
N GLY A 42 -5.53 -18.04 -21.84
CA GLY A 42 -6.59 -19.05 -22.06
C GLY A 42 -7.15 -19.66 -20.78
N SER A 43 -6.84 -19.14 -19.61
CA SER A 43 -7.46 -19.47 -18.32
C SER A 43 -8.08 -18.24 -17.66
N ASP A 44 -9.00 -18.49 -16.75
CA ASP A 44 -9.61 -17.51 -15.89
C ASP A 44 -9.14 -17.80 -14.46
N GLU A 45 -8.75 -16.76 -13.72
CA GLU A 45 -8.19 -16.88 -12.38
C GLU A 45 -8.83 -15.87 -11.43
N ASP A 46 -8.98 -16.22 -10.17
CA ASP A 46 -9.54 -15.38 -9.11
C ASP A 46 -8.44 -14.67 -8.31
N ALA A 47 -8.19 -13.39 -8.60
CA ALA A 47 -7.33 -12.57 -7.74
C ALA A 47 -8.00 -12.35 -6.39
N THR A 48 -7.28 -12.67 -5.31
CA THR A 48 -7.80 -12.57 -3.94
C THR A 48 -6.81 -11.86 -3.03
N ALA A 49 -7.32 -11.11 -2.05
CA ALA A 49 -6.48 -10.51 -1.01
C ALA A 49 -7.23 -10.39 0.33
N PHE A 50 -6.45 -10.42 1.39
CA PHE A 50 -6.90 -10.13 2.75
C PHE A 50 -6.06 -9.01 3.33
N GLU A 51 -6.69 -8.16 4.14
CA GLU A 51 -6.03 -7.08 4.85
C GLU A 51 -6.42 -7.05 6.31
N VAL A 52 -5.52 -6.54 7.13
CA VAL A 52 -5.77 -6.26 8.55
C VAL A 52 -5.04 -5.01 8.96
N GLY A 53 -5.66 -4.23 9.82
CA GLY A 53 -5.02 -3.05 10.36
C GLY A 53 -5.50 -2.71 11.76
N VAL A 54 -4.68 -1.94 12.45
CA VAL A 54 -4.95 -1.40 13.77
C VAL A 54 -4.47 0.04 13.84
N SER A 55 -5.24 0.88 14.50
CA SER A 55 -4.80 2.21 14.90
C SER A 55 -5.12 2.45 16.38
N THR A 56 -4.27 3.22 17.05
CA THR A 56 -4.51 3.65 18.44
C THR A 56 -4.04 5.07 18.64
N SER A 57 -4.78 5.80 19.49
CA SER A 57 -4.44 7.16 19.89
C SER A 57 -4.24 7.21 21.40
N ILE A 58 -3.10 7.73 21.80
CA ILE A 58 -2.69 7.90 23.18
C ILE A 58 -2.23 9.35 23.34
N TYR A 59 -3.00 10.18 24.05
CA TYR A 59 -2.76 11.62 24.12
C TYR A 59 -2.64 12.24 22.71
N ASN A 60 -1.47 12.81 22.41
CA ASN A 60 -1.19 13.48 21.13
C ASN A 60 -0.48 12.56 20.11
N ILE A 61 -0.31 11.28 20.44
CA ILE A 61 0.32 10.28 19.56
C ILE A 61 -0.77 9.44 18.92
N ASN A 62 -0.65 9.21 17.61
CA ASN A 62 -1.42 8.21 16.91
C ASN A 62 -0.47 7.22 16.23
N LEU A 63 -0.76 5.94 16.40
CA LEU A 63 -0.01 4.83 15.81
C LEU A 63 -0.93 4.04 14.89
N VAL A 64 -0.41 3.63 13.75
CA VAL A 64 -1.11 2.77 12.78
C VAL A 64 -0.16 1.64 12.37
N ALA A 65 -0.71 0.43 12.26
CA ALA A 65 -0.07 -0.70 11.59
C ALA A 65 -1.10 -1.35 10.67
N TYR A 66 -0.65 -1.71 9.47
CA TYR A 66 -1.47 -2.32 8.43
C TYR A 66 -0.67 -3.37 7.69
N GLY A 67 -1.32 -4.46 7.29
CA GLY A 67 -0.73 -5.49 6.45
C GLY A 67 -1.77 -6.11 5.53
N TYR A 68 -1.31 -6.61 4.39
CA TYR A 68 -2.10 -7.38 3.44
C TYR A 68 -1.30 -8.56 2.90
N SER A 69 -2.02 -9.55 2.39
CA SER A 69 -1.49 -10.67 1.63
C SER A 69 -2.52 -11.07 0.59
N GLY A 70 -2.07 -11.43 -0.62
CA GLY A 70 -2.97 -11.80 -1.70
C GLY A 70 -2.25 -12.48 -2.86
N GLU A 71 -3.05 -13.05 -3.74
CA GLU A 71 -2.62 -13.70 -4.99
C GLU A 71 -3.28 -12.96 -6.16
N GLY A 72 -2.53 -12.70 -7.22
CA GLY A 72 -3.04 -12.05 -8.43
C GLY A 72 -3.29 -10.54 -8.30
N VAL A 73 -3.07 -9.92 -7.13
CA VAL A 73 -3.39 -8.50 -6.91
C VAL A 73 -2.27 -7.55 -7.30
N GLY A 74 -1.03 -8.03 -7.38
CA GLY A 74 0.12 -7.21 -7.72
C GLY A 74 0.52 -6.22 -6.61
N THR A 75 1.51 -5.40 -6.87
CA THR A 75 2.08 -4.45 -5.89
C THR A 75 2.13 -3.00 -6.38
N THR A 76 2.18 -2.76 -7.70
CA THR A 76 2.31 -1.42 -8.28
C THR A 76 0.97 -0.74 -8.47
N ALA A 77 0.00 -1.47 -9.00
CA ALA A 77 -1.39 -1.06 -9.13
C ALA A 77 -2.25 -2.32 -9.07
N LEU A 78 -3.48 -2.17 -8.61
CA LEU A 78 -4.39 -3.30 -8.44
C LEU A 78 -4.47 -4.13 -9.74
N LEU A 79 -4.23 -5.44 -9.62
CA LEU A 79 -4.14 -6.45 -10.68
C LEU A 79 -2.98 -6.27 -11.68
N ARG A 80 -2.21 -5.20 -11.55
CA ARG A 80 -1.02 -5.01 -12.38
C ARG A 80 0.13 -5.82 -11.81
N ASP A 81 0.84 -6.53 -12.70
CA ASP A 81 1.94 -7.44 -12.33
C ASP A 81 1.51 -8.61 -11.41
N GLY A 82 0.20 -8.78 -11.18
CA GLY A 82 -0.34 -9.88 -10.39
C GLY A 82 -0.32 -11.24 -11.09
N PHE A 83 -0.07 -11.27 -12.42
CA PHE A 83 -0.08 -12.49 -13.24
C PHE A 83 1.18 -12.59 -14.09
N ASP A 84 1.69 -13.80 -14.28
CA ASP A 84 2.80 -14.08 -15.18
C ASP A 84 2.33 -14.22 -16.66
N ALA A 85 3.28 -14.40 -17.57
CA ALA A 85 3.01 -14.55 -18.99
C ALA A 85 2.20 -15.82 -19.34
N THR A 86 2.11 -16.79 -18.42
CA THR A 86 1.33 -18.03 -18.57
C THR A 86 -0.06 -17.92 -17.93
N GLY A 87 -0.40 -16.78 -17.31
CA GLY A 87 -1.66 -16.52 -16.65
C GLY A 87 -1.72 -17.00 -15.19
N LYS A 88 -0.61 -17.45 -14.59
CA LYS A 88 -0.58 -17.84 -13.18
C LYS A 88 -0.48 -16.61 -12.29
N MET A 89 -1.19 -16.65 -11.18
CA MET A 89 -1.11 -15.64 -10.14
C MET A 89 0.27 -15.58 -9.50
N ARG A 90 0.70 -14.37 -9.14
CA ARG A 90 1.85 -14.12 -8.28
C ARG A 90 1.36 -13.75 -6.89
N ASP A 91 2.07 -14.24 -5.88
CA ASP A 91 1.83 -13.87 -4.50
C ASP A 91 2.35 -12.46 -4.25
N SER A 92 1.62 -11.69 -3.45
CA SER A 92 2.03 -10.38 -3.00
C SER A 92 1.63 -10.14 -1.56
N ASP A 93 2.52 -9.53 -0.81
CA ASP A 93 2.28 -9.12 0.55
C ASP A 93 2.90 -7.75 0.84
N GLY A 94 2.46 -7.13 1.90
CA GLY A 94 3.01 -5.86 2.29
C GLY A 94 2.30 -5.26 3.49
N GLY A 95 2.72 -4.06 3.82
CA GLY A 95 2.14 -3.33 4.93
C GLY A 95 2.88 -2.05 5.22
N TYR A 96 2.39 -1.32 6.20
CA TYR A 96 3.07 -0.14 6.70
C TYR A 96 2.84 0.06 8.19
N VAL A 97 3.76 0.79 8.79
CA VAL A 97 3.63 1.34 10.13
C VAL A 97 3.75 2.86 10.07
N GLN A 98 2.97 3.54 10.89
CA GLN A 98 2.97 5.00 10.95
C GLN A 98 2.87 5.47 12.40
N ALA A 99 3.61 6.51 12.72
CA ALA A 99 3.46 7.25 13.96
C ALA A 99 3.27 8.74 13.67
N THR A 100 2.33 9.38 14.35
CA THR A 100 2.15 10.83 14.28
C THR A 100 2.08 11.42 15.68
N TYR A 101 2.56 12.65 15.81
CA TYR A 101 2.53 13.42 17.05
C TYR A 101 2.06 14.85 16.79
N VAL A 102 1.09 15.31 17.57
CA VAL A 102 0.62 16.70 17.51
C VAL A 102 1.34 17.52 18.56
N ILE A 103 2.21 18.42 18.11
CA ILE A 103 2.93 19.32 19.01
C ILE A 103 2.02 20.46 19.49
N PRO A 104 2.40 21.20 20.58
CA PRO A 104 1.54 22.24 21.18
C PRO A 104 1.11 23.37 20.24
N THR A 105 1.83 23.61 19.15
CA THR A 105 1.45 24.58 18.09
C THR A 105 0.32 24.10 17.18
N GLY A 106 -0.17 22.86 17.37
CA GLY A 106 -1.16 22.23 16.51
C GLY A 106 -0.57 21.56 15.25
N THR A 107 0.73 21.67 15.00
CA THR A 107 1.39 20.97 13.89
C THR A 107 1.45 19.47 14.19
N LYS A 108 1.02 18.65 13.24
CA LYS A 108 1.20 17.19 13.27
C LYS A 108 2.51 16.83 12.56
N LEU A 109 3.38 16.17 13.26
CA LEU A 109 4.56 15.53 12.70
C LEU A 109 4.26 14.06 12.48
N GLY A 110 4.77 13.49 11.41
CA GLY A 110 4.52 12.09 11.06
C GLY A 110 5.76 11.41 10.51
N VAL A 111 5.86 10.11 10.76
CA VAL A 111 6.79 9.21 10.12
C VAL A 111 6.03 7.95 9.74
N SER A 112 6.25 7.45 8.53
CA SER A 112 5.72 6.16 8.08
C SER A 112 6.79 5.39 7.32
N TYR A 113 6.75 4.07 7.46
CA TYR A 113 7.54 3.15 6.66
C TYR A 113 6.62 2.07 6.12
N GLY A 114 6.68 1.84 4.84
CA GLY A 114 5.89 0.84 4.13
C GLY A 114 6.74 0.00 3.22
N ILE A 115 6.30 -1.24 3.02
CA ILE A 115 6.91 -2.23 2.16
C ILE A 115 5.83 -2.98 1.39
N SER A 116 6.06 -3.28 0.11
CA SER A 116 5.25 -4.21 -0.66
C SER A 116 6.14 -5.13 -1.47
N LYS A 117 5.80 -6.40 -1.50
CA LYS A 117 6.56 -7.49 -2.13
C LYS A 117 5.72 -8.22 -3.13
N LEU A 118 6.37 -8.70 -4.17
CA LEU A 118 5.81 -9.53 -5.22
C LEU A 118 6.73 -10.72 -5.44
N ASP A 119 6.20 -11.92 -5.31
CA ASP A 119 6.94 -13.13 -5.62
C ASP A 119 6.95 -13.36 -7.14
N ASP A 120 8.05 -13.93 -7.64
CA ASP A 120 8.17 -14.35 -9.03
C ASP A 120 7.73 -15.80 -9.23
N ASN A 121 7.29 -16.13 -10.44
CA ASN A 121 6.99 -17.47 -10.89
C ASN A 121 8.12 -18.00 -11.79
N ALA A 122 8.11 -19.30 -12.05
CA ALA A 122 9.10 -19.92 -12.93
C ALA A 122 9.08 -19.35 -14.37
N ALA A 123 7.98 -18.77 -14.80
CA ALA A 123 7.85 -18.11 -16.11
C ALA A 123 8.51 -16.74 -16.15
N ASP A 124 8.83 -16.13 -15.01
CA ASP A 124 9.41 -14.79 -14.89
C ASP A 124 10.95 -14.80 -14.91
N ALA A 125 11.55 -15.97 -15.10
CA ALA A 125 13.00 -16.12 -15.06
C ALA A 125 13.70 -15.23 -16.08
N GLY A 126 14.42 -14.21 -15.60
CA GLY A 126 15.14 -13.24 -16.43
C GLY A 126 14.38 -11.93 -16.69
N ASP A 127 13.17 -11.78 -16.19
CA ASP A 127 12.40 -10.54 -16.29
C ASP A 127 12.82 -9.51 -15.23
N SER A 128 12.78 -8.23 -15.59
CA SER A 128 13.04 -7.10 -14.67
C SER A 128 11.80 -6.74 -13.84
N LEU A 129 11.15 -7.75 -13.27
CA LEU A 129 10.00 -7.57 -12.41
C LEU A 129 10.42 -6.94 -11.08
N VAL A 130 9.62 -6.00 -10.57
CA VAL A 130 9.85 -5.42 -9.24
C VAL A 130 9.52 -6.48 -8.19
N LYS A 131 10.50 -6.79 -7.35
CA LYS A 131 10.39 -7.73 -6.24
C LYS A 131 9.86 -7.06 -4.99
N GLU A 132 10.39 -5.88 -4.70
CA GLU A 132 10.08 -5.15 -3.47
C GLU A 132 10.09 -3.66 -3.72
N ASN A 133 9.11 -2.94 -3.12
CA ASN A 133 9.11 -1.50 -3.00
C ASN A 133 9.09 -1.13 -1.53
N GLU A 134 9.98 -0.25 -1.12
CA GLU A 134 10.03 0.34 0.20
C GLU A 134 9.84 1.85 0.12
N MET A 135 9.18 2.43 1.12
CA MET A 135 9.06 3.88 1.24
C MET A 135 9.11 4.32 2.69
N LEU A 136 10.05 5.20 2.99
CA LEU A 136 10.09 5.97 4.23
C LEU A 136 9.58 7.38 3.95
N THR A 137 8.60 7.85 4.71
CA THR A 137 8.11 9.23 4.62
C THR A 137 8.18 9.93 5.97
N ILE A 138 8.68 11.16 5.98
CA ILE A 138 8.64 12.07 7.14
C ILE A 138 7.84 13.30 6.71
N GLY A 139 6.85 13.71 7.51
CA GLY A 139 5.96 14.81 7.15
C GLY A 139 5.62 15.75 8.29
N ALA A 140 5.28 16.98 7.91
CA ALA A 140 4.75 18.00 8.80
C ALA A 140 3.47 18.60 8.19
N TYR A 141 2.41 18.65 9.01
CA TYR A 141 1.08 19.08 8.60
C TYR A 141 0.63 20.17 9.57
N HIS A 142 0.54 21.41 9.09
CA HIS A 142 0.22 22.56 9.93
C HIS A 142 -1.15 23.14 9.59
N PRO A 143 -2.12 23.15 10.52
CA PRO A 143 -3.40 23.82 10.32
C PRO A 143 -3.19 25.35 10.39
N LEU A 144 -3.06 26.00 9.23
CA LEU A 144 -2.92 27.45 9.16
C LEU A 144 -4.24 28.15 9.51
N THR A 145 -5.36 27.57 9.10
CA THR A 145 -6.72 27.98 9.47
C THR A 145 -7.60 26.76 9.70
N LYS A 146 -8.88 26.95 10.07
CA LYS A 146 -9.86 25.86 10.17
C LYS A 146 -10.08 25.11 8.84
N HIS A 147 -9.76 25.77 7.73
CA HIS A 147 -10.03 25.27 6.39
C HIS A 147 -8.77 25.03 5.56
N LEU A 148 -7.59 25.42 6.04
CA LEU A 148 -6.36 25.33 5.27
C LEU A 148 -5.25 24.67 6.08
N ASN A 149 -4.78 23.52 5.60
CA ASN A 149 -3.59 22.86 6.12
C ASN A 149 -2.41 23.01 5.14
N LEU A 150 -1.27 23.40 5.64
CA LEU A 150 0.00 23.34 4.91
C LEU A 150 0.64 21.97 5.13
N VAL A 151 1.25 21.45 4.10
CA VAL A 151 1.89 20.12 4.08
C VAL A 151 3.32 20.25 3.57
N ALA A 152 4.25 19.59 4.25
CA ALA A 152 5.61 19.38 3.78
C ALA A 152 6.00 17.93 4.07
N GLU A 153 6.50 17.22 3.05
CA GLU A 153 6.91 15.82 3.16
C GLU A 153 8.24 15.59 2.47
N TYR A 154 9.02 14.68 3.03
CA TYR A 154 10.16 14.07 2.39
C TYR A 154 9.96 12.57 2.37
N SER A 155 10.12 11.96 1.20
CA SER A 155 10.01 10.51 1.03
C SER A 155 11.25 9.98 0.32
N GLN A 156 11.75 8.86 0.82
CA GLN A 156 12.74 8.03 0.17
C GLN A 156 12.06 6.73 -0.29
N VAL A 157 12.21 6.43 -1.56
CA VAL A 157 11.63 5.24 -2.21
C VAL A 157 12.76 4.39 -2.74
N THR A 158 12.71 3.09 -2.45
CA THR A 158 13.62 2.08 -2.99
C THR A 158 12.80 1.00 -3.69
N ALA A 159 13.20 0.62 -4.90
CA ALA A 159 12.62 -0.49 -5.65
C ALA A 159 13.71 -1.51 -5.99
N GLU A 160 13.53 -2.75 -5.52
CA GLU A 160 14.40 -3.90 -5.81
C GLU A 160 13.79 -4.74 -6.94
N SER A 161 14.63 -5.26 -7.84
CA SER A 161 14.21 -6.15 -8.92
C SER A 161 14.52 -7.62 -8.58
N HIS A 162 13.69 -8.56 -9.09
CA HIS A 162 14.02 -9.98 -9.10
C HIS A 162 15.28 -10.29 -9.91
N LEU A 163 15.60 -9.44 -10.89
CA LEU A 163 16.80 -9.62 -11.71
C LEU A 163 18.04 -9.15 -10.94
N SER A 164 18.82 -10.09 -10.41
CA SER A 164 20.00 -9.83 -9.57
C SER A 164 21.13 -9.02 -10.24
N THR A 165 21.09 -8.88 -11.56
CA THR A 165 22.02 -8.03 -12.34
C THR A 165 21.57 -6.58 -12.43
N GLN A 166 20.35 -6.27 -12.02
CA GLN A 166 19.81 -4.92 -11.95
C GLN A 166 19.97 -4.39 -10.51
N GLY A 167 20.65 -3.27 -10.36
CA GLY A 167 20.75 -2.60 -9.05
C GLY A 167 19.41 -2.00 -8.63
N ASP A 168 19.30 -1.69 -7.35
CA ASP A 168 18.12 -1.04 -6.77
C ASP A 168 17.93 0.35 -7.38
N ALA A 169 16.68 0.71 -7.60
CA ALA A 169 16.31 2.06 -8.01
C ALA A 169 15.91 2.87 -6.76
N GLU A 170 16.58 4.01 -6.55
CA GLU A 170 16.31 4.91 -5.43
C GLU A 170 15.77 6.24 -5.92
N SER A 171 14.87 6.84 -5.15
CA SER A 171 14.33 8.17 -5.41
C SER A 171 14.05 8.92 -4.13
N ASP A 172 14.55 10.16 -4.06
CA ASP A 172 14.25 11.12 -3.00
C ASP A 172 13.22 12.13 -3.51
N ILE A 173 12.14 12.30 -2.76
CA ILE A 173 11.02 13.15 -3.14
C ILE A 173 10.79 14.18 -2.03
N PHE A 174 10.84 15.46 -2.38
CA PHE A 174 10.40 16.53 -1.49
C PHE A 174 9.12 17.16 -2.03
N SER A 175 8.08 17.19 -1.19
CA SER A 175 6.75 17.69 -1.55
C SER A 175 6.32 18.79 -0.60
N VAL A 176 5.75 19.86 -1.15
CA VAL A 176 5.05 20.90 -0.39
C VAL A 176 3.69 21.13 -1.00
N GLY A 177 2.70 21.40 -0.17
CA GLY A 177 1.33 21.57 -0.62
C GLY A 177 0.43 22.25 0.40
N ALA A 178 -0.80 22.45 -0.02
CA ALA A 178 -1.86 22.96 0.83
C ALA A 178 -3.15 22.18 0.57
N ILE A 179 -3.88 21.83 1.64
CA ILE A 179 -5.17 21.14 1.57
C ILE A 179 -6.24 22.10 2.06
N LEU A 180 -7.23 22.38 1.21
CA LEU A 180 -8.37 23.22 1.54
C LEU A 180 -9.58 22.33 1.83
N PHE A 181 -10.21 22.56 2.99
CA PHE A 181 -11.46 21.92 3.41
C PHE A 181 -12.61 22.93 3.30
N PHE A 182 -13.71 22.57 2.66
CA PHE A 182 -14.90 23.43 2.45
C PHE A 182 -16.20 22.69 2.76
#